data_86ecad477af846b4cd1f095b1efdc9bd
#
_entry.id   86ecad477af846b4cd1f095b1efdc9bd
#
_cell.length_a   1.000
_cell.length_b   1.000
_cell.length_c   1.000
_cell.angle_alpha   90.00
_cell.angle_beta   90.00
_cell.angle_gamma   90.00
#
_symmetry.space_group_name_H-M   'P 1'
#
loop_
_entity.id
_entity.type
_entity.pdbx_description
1 polymer ?
#
loop_
_entity_poly.entity_id
_entity_poly.type
_entity_poly.pdbx_seq_one_letter_code
_entity_poly.pdbx_strand_id
1 'polypeptide(L)'
;YVDDHVEALSTVLTKGLPGGVWSIGGEEELTNLHLVQKICQLLDSKVPREDGRSYADQIKFVRDRPGHDVRYAIDISKVSNELGWKPAMSFEQGLETTIDWYLNSQDWIKYVTKSGDYTDQQRLGVTT
;
A
#
# COMPACT_ATOMS: atom_id res chain seq x y z
N TYR A 1 6.83 2.54 2.09
CA TYR A 1 6.82 3.20 0.80
C TYR A 1 7.70 2.43 -0.20
N VAL A 2 7.39 2.57 -1.51
CA VAL A 2 8.06 1.75 -2.53
C VAL A 2 9.56 2.02 -2.62
N ASP A 3 10.00 3.26 -2.45
CA ASP A 3 11.42 3.61 -2.51
C ASP A 3 12.20 3.01 -1.34
N ASP A 4 11.62 3.00 -0.13
CA ASP A 4 12.22 2.29 1.01
C ASP A 4 12.38 0.79 0.71
N HIS A 5 11.40 0.19 0.04
CA HIS A 5 11.48 -1.23 -0.33
C HIS A 5 12.59 -1.48 -1.37
N VAL A 6 12.71 -0.62 -2.37
CA VAL A 6 13.78 -0.70 -3.38
C VAL A 6 15.16 -0.52 -2.73
N GLU A 7 15.29 0.41 -1.78
CA GLU A 7 16.54 0.59 -1.01
C GLU A 7 16.87 -0.63 -0.17
N ALA A 8 15.85 -1.25 0.47
CA ALA A 8 16.04 -2.51 1.20
C ALA A 8 16.58 -3.63 0.29
N LEU A 9 15.98 -3.80 -0.90
CA LEU A 9 16.45 -4.80 -1.87
C LEU A 9 17.89 -4.53 -2.31
N SER A 10 18.25 -3.27 -2.58
CA SER A 10 19.63 -2.87 -2.91
C SER A 10 20.60 -3.16 -1.75
N THR A 11 20.15 -2.92 -0.51
CA THR A 11 20.93 -3.21 0.69
C THR A 11 21.15 -4.72 0.86
N VAL A 12 20.12 -5.52 0.66
CA VAL A 12 20.24 -7.00 0.72
C VAL A 12 21.17 -7.50 -0.38
N LEU A 13 21.08 -6.98 -1.60
CA LEU A 13 21.94 -7.37 -2.72
C LEU A 13 23.42 -7.06 -2.45
N THR A 14 23.72 -5.93 -1.82
CA THR A 14 25.10 -5.42 -1.64
C THR A 14 25.75 -5.88 -0.34
N LYS A 15 24.97 -6.11 0.72
CA LYS A 15 25.47 -6.44 2.07
C LYS A 15 25.01 -7.81 2.58
N GLY A 16 23.99 -8.39 1.97
CA GLY A 16 23.45 -9.68 2.41
C GLY A 16 24.40 -10.83 2.14
N LEU A 17 24.43 -11.79 3.06
CA LEU A 17 25.20 -13.02 2.88
C LEU A 17 24.44 -14.00 1.96
N PRO A 18 25.13 -14.75 1.07
CA PRO A 18 24.50 -15.77 0.23
C PRO A 18 23.72 -16.78 1.07
N GLY A 19 22.47 -17.03 0.69
CA GLY A 19 21.55 -17.92 1.42
C GLY A 19 20.84 -17.26 2.61
N GLY A 20 21.13 -15.99 2.93
CA GLY A 20 20.43 -15.24 3.94
C GLY A 20 18.98 -14.90 3.53
N VAL A 21 18.09 -14.81 4.52
CA VAL A 21 16.69 -14.42 4.33
C VAL A 21 16.38 -13.27 5.29
N TRP A 22 15.84 -12.17 4.77
CA TRP A 22 15.45 -10.99 5.54
C TRP A 22 14.02 -10.60 5.20
N SER A 23 13.23 -10.32 6.24
CA SER A 23 11.90 -9.74 6.09
C SER A 23 12.03 -8.23 5.94
N ILE A 24 11.30 -7.67 4.95
CA ILE A 24 11.27 -6.23 4.68
C ILE A 24 9.84 -5.75 4.83
N GLY A 25 9.61 -4.72 5.64
CA GLY A 25 8.29 -4.16 5.88
C GLY A 25 8.34 -2.83 6.59
N GLY A 26 7.18 -2.26 6.83
CA GLY A 26 7.00 -1.11 7.71
C GLY A 26 6.71 -1.57 9.14
N GLU A 27 6.89 -0.68 10.10
CA GLU A 27 6.62 -0.95 11.53
C GLU A 27 5.16 -0.63 11.92
N GLU A 28 4.34 -0.18 10.97
CA GLU A 28 2.94 0.20 11.21
C GLU A 28 1.98 -0.98 11.08
N GLU A 29 1.14 -1.13 12.09
CA GLU A 29 0.06 -2.12 12.12
C GLU A 29 -1.29 -1.41 12.05
N LEU A 30 -1.92 -1.42 10.89
CA LEU A 30 -3.22 -0.81 10.67
C LEU A 30 -4.26 -1.84 10.23
N THR A 31 -5.51 -1.65 10.66
CA THR A 31 -6.63 -2.39 10.09
C THR A 31 -6.94 -1.86 8.68
N ASN A 32 -7.48 -2.73 7.82
CA ASN A 32 -7.93 -2.33 6.47
C ASN A 32 -8.89 -1.14 6.51
N LEU A 33 -9.82 -1.12 7.46
CA LEU A 33 -10.77 -0.02 7.60
C LEU A 33 -10.06 1.30 7.90
N HIS A 34 -9.08 1.30 8.82
CA HIS A 34 -8.33 2.50 9.18
C HIS A 34 -7.49 3.01 8.00
N LEU A 35 -6.86 2.10 7.25
CA LEU A 35 -6.14 2.46 6.02
C LEU A 35 -7.07 3.13 5.00
N VAL A 36 -8.23 2.52 4.72
CA VAL A 36 -9.21 3.06 3.77
C VAL A 36 -9.74 4.42 4.23
N GLN A 37 -10.01 4.60 5.52
CA GLN A 37 -10.43 5.90 6.07
C GLN A 37 -9.36 6.98 5.90
N LYS A 38 -8.07 6.66 6.13
CA LYS A 38 -6.95 7.59 5.88
C LYS A 38 -6.87 7.98 4.40
N ILE A 39 -7.03 7.02 3.48
CA ILE A 39 -7.08 7.30 2.04
C ILE A 39 -8.23 8.26 1.71
N CYS A 40 -9.44 7.99 2.21
CA CYS A 40 -10.59 8.85 1.99
C CYS A 40 -10.35 10.28 2.49
N GLN A 41 -9.80 10.44 3.70
CA GLN A 41 -9.47 11.76 4.26
C GLN A 41 -8.47 12.53 3.41
N LEU A 42 -7.42 11.87 2.92
CA LEU A 42 -6.44 12.50 2.03
C LEU A 42 -7.06 12.91 0.70
N LEU A 43 -7.92 12.08 0.12
CA LEU A 43 -8.65 12.41 -1.11
C LEU A 43 -9.65 13.56 -0.90
N ASP A 44 -10.38 13.58 0.21
CA ASP A 44 -11.30 14.68 0.54
C ASP A 44 -10.56 16.03 0.64
N SER A 45 -9.31 16.01 1.12
CA SER A 45 -8.47 17.20 1.20
C SER A 45 -7.86 17.62 -0.14
N LYS A 46 -7.37 16.66 -0.95
CA LYS A 46 -6.60 16.92 -2.17
C LYS A 46 -7.49 17.12 -3.40
N VAL A 47 -8.55 16.36 -3.51
CA VAL A 47 -9.49 16.35 -4.66
C VAL A 47 -10.91 16.17 -4.13
N PRO A 48 -11.49 17.19 -3.45
CA PRO A 48 -12.84 17.08 -2.91
C PRO A 48 -13.84 16.77 -4.03
N ARG A 49 -14.84 15.95 -3.71
CA ARG A 49 -15.88 15.56 -4.65
C ARG A 49 -16.78 16.75 -4.99
N GLU A 50 -17.22 16.82 -6.24
CA GLU A 50 -18.12 17.88 -6.74
C GLU A 50 -19.49 17.91 -6.01
N ASP A 51 -19.95 16.74 -5.53
CA ASP A 51 -21.21 16.63 -4.79
C ASP A 51 -21.10 17.01 -3.29
N GLY A 52 -19.91 17.43 -2.84
CA GLY A 52 -19.61 17.83 -1.47
C GLY A 52 -19.62 16.71 -0.43
N ARG A 53 -19.74 15.44 -0.85
CA ARG A 53 -19.72 14.28 0.04
C ARG A 53 -18.29 13.82 0.29
N SER A 54 -18.09 13.11 1.40
CA SER A 54 -16.81 12.45 1.68
C SER A 54 -16.62 11.20 0.80
N TYR A 55 -15.37 10.90 0.45
CA TYR A 55 -15.02 9.61 -0.14
C TYR A 55 -15.31 8.44 0.82
N ALA A 56 -15.32 8.68 2.13
CA ALA A 56 -15.68 7.70 3.14
C ALA A 56 -17.12 7.16 2.98
N ASP A 57 -18.04 7.93 2.38
CA ASP A 57 -19.42 7.50 2.11
C ASP A 57 -19.47 6.34 1.08
N GLN A 58 -18.38 6.08 0.37
CA GLN A 58 -18.27 4.99 -0.59
C GLN A 58 -17.79 3.68 0.03
N ILE A 59 -17.41 3.68 1.32
CA ILE A 59 -16.95 2.48 2.00
C ILE A 59 -18.11 1.48 2.09
N LYS A 60 -17.88 0.27 1.58
CA LYS A 60 -18.83 -0.85 1.64
C LYS A 60 -18.19 -2.04 2.31
N PHE A 61 -18.90 -2.59 3.29
CA PHE A 61 -18.51 -3.86 3.89
C PHE A 61 -19.02 -5.01 3.03
N VAL A 62 -18.13 -5.92 2.70
CA VAL A 62 -18.44 -7.12 1.91
C VAL A 62 -18.08 -8.35 2.71
N ARG A 63 -18.59 -9.53 2.29
CA ARG A 63 -18.20 -10.80 2.91
C ARG A 63 -16.71 -11.03 2.69
N ASP A 64 -16.02 -11.35 3.77
CA ASP A 64 -14.58 -11.63 3.71
C ASP A 64 -14.28 -12.97 2.99
N ARG A 65 -13.12 -13.07 2.38
CA ARG A 65 -12.65 -14.32 1.77
C ARG A 65 -12.26 -15.33 2.85
N PRO A 66 -12.47 -16.64 2.64
CA PRO A 66 -11.98 -17.66 3.55
C PRO A 66 -10.45 -17.58 3.71
N GLY A 67 -9.96 -17.66 4.94
CA GLY A 67 -8.51 -17.64 5.24
C GLY A 67 -7.85 -16.26 5.06
N HIS A 68 -8.61 -15.18 5.09
CA HIS A 68 -8.02 -13.83 5.06
C HIS A 68 -7.31 -13.52 6.37
N ASP A 69 -6.08 -13.04 6.27
CA ASP A 69 -5.33 -12.61 7.43
C ASP A 69 -5.96 -11.38 8.09
N VAL A 70 -6.19 -11.46 9.39
CA VAL A 70 -6.77 -10.36 10.17
C VAL A 70 -5.80 -9.20 10.32
N ARG A 71 -4.47 -9.51 10.31
CA ARG A 71 -3.42 -8.53 10.54
C ARG A 71 -2.14 -8.94 9.83
N TYR A 72 -1.48 -7.95 9.25
CA TYR A 72 -0.13 -8.10 8.72
C TYR A 72 0.84 -7.36 9.66
N ALA A 73 1.81 -8.09 10.18
CA ALA A 73 2.90 -7.55 10.99
C ALA A 73 4.20 -8.22 10.54
N ILE A 74 5.19 -7.42 10.20
CA ILE A 74 6.49 -7.92 9.72
C ILE A 74 7.57 -7.44 10.69
N ASP A 75 8.30 -8.40 11.27
CA ASP A 75 9.47 -8.10 12.09
C ASP A 75 10.67 -7.80 11.18
N ILE A 76 11.15 -6.56 11.25
CA ILE A 76 12.31 -6.06 10.51
C ILE A 76 13.60 -6.07 11.34
N SER A 77 13.58 -6.60 12.56
CA SER A 77 14.73 -6.58 13.49
C SER A 77 15.98 -7.18 12.85
N LYS A 78 15.84 -8.27 12.11
CA LYS A 78 16.97 -8.94 11.47
C LYS A 78 17.63 -8.06 10.41
N VAL A 79 16.87 -7.49 9.46
CA VAL A 79 17.43 -6.63 8.42
C VAL A 79 18.04 -5.36 9.02
N SER A 80 17.42 -4.81 10.06
CA SER A 80 17.93 -3.64 10.78
C SER A 80 19.26 -3.93 11.47
N ASN A 81 19.35 -5.03 12.23
CA ASN A 81 20.53 -5.36 13.01
C ASN A 81 21.70 -5.85 12.15
N GLU A 82 21.44 -6.66 11.13
CA GLU A 82 22.48 -7.26 10.30
C GLU A 82 22.93 -6.37 9.15
N LEU A 83 22.01 -5.64 8.52
CA LEU A 83 22.30 -4.86 7.31
C LEU A 83 22.20 -3.34 7.53
N GLY A 84 21.71 -2.91 8.69
CA GLY A 84 21.58 -1.49 9.04
C GLY A 84 20.46 -0.77 8.31
N TRP A 85 19.51 -1.50 7.69
CA TRP A 85 18.40 -0.88 6.99
C TRP A 85 17.17 -0.69 7.89
N LYS A 86 16.52 0.45 7.73
CA LYS A 86 15.20 0.77 8.29
C LYS A 86 14.43 1.62 7.29
N PRO A 87 13.08 1.59 7.29
CA PRO A 87 12.29 2.54 6.53
C PRO A 87 12.68 3.98 6.87
N ALA A 88 12.89 4.81 5.86
CA ALA A 88 13.19 6.22 6.04
C ALA A 88 11.93 7.08 6.10
N MET A 89 10.84 6.61 5.49
CA MET A 89 9.58 7.33 5.37
C MET A 89 8.55 6.78 6.33
N SER A 90 7.82 7.66 7.04
CA SER A 90 6.69 7.23 7.86
C SER A 90 5.54 6.71 6.97
N PHE A 91 4.64 5.92 7.58
CA PHE A 91 3.47 5.42 6.86
C PHE A 91 2.62 6.57 6.27
N GLU A 92 2.37 7.62 7.05
CA GLU A 92 1.60 8.78 6.62
C GLU A 92 2.24 9.48 5.41
N GLN A 93 3.53 9.74 5.47
CA GLN A 93 4.27 10.37 4.36
C GLN A 93 4.26 9.49 3.11
N GLY A 94 4.50 8.19 3.27
CA GLY A 94 4.48 7.23 2.17
C GLY A 94 3.10 7.10 1.52
N LEU A 95 2.03 7.08 2.33
CA LEU A 95 0.66 7.02 1.83
C LEU A 95 0.30 8.30 1.07
N GLU A 96 0.61 9.46 1.63
CA GLU A 96 0.36 10.74 0.97
C GLU A 96 1.10 10.85 -0.36
N THR A 97 2.39 10.52 -0.39
CA THR A 97 3.20 10.51 -1.61
C THR A 97 2.64 9.54 -2.66
N THR A 98 2.16 8.38 -2.22
CA THR A 98 1.54 7.39 -3.10
C THR A 98 0.27 7.94 -3.74
N ILE A 99 -0.60 8.58 -2.95
CA ILE A 99 -1.83 9.19 -3.46
C ILE A 99 -1.50 10.31 -4.46
N ASP A 100 -0.56 11.18 -4.13
CA ASP A 100 -0.13 12.25 -5.04
C ASP A 100 0.42 11.69 -6.35
N TRP A 101 1.18 10.60 -6.29
CA TRP A 101 1.66 9.95 -7.49
C TRP A 101 0.52 9.43 -8.37
N TYR A 102 -0.47 8.75 -7.78
CA TYR A 102 -1.65 8.27 -8.53
C TYR A 102 -2.46 9.41 -9.13
N LEU A 103 -2.66 10.50 -8.40
CA LEU A 103 -3.39 11.67 -8.90
C LEU A 103 -2.69 12.32 -10.08
N ASN A 104 -1.36 12.37 -10.07
CA ASN A 104 -0.55 13.01 -11.11
C ASN A 104 -0.13 12.08 -12.26
N SER A 105 -0.32 10.76 -12.15
CA SER A 105 0.16 9.77 -13.14
C SER A 105 -0.96 9.16 -13.99
N GLN A 106 -1.99 9.94 -14.33
CA GLN A 106 -3.18 9.46 -15.01
C GLN A 106 -2.89 8.83 -16.39
N ASP A 107 -1.92 9.35 -17.13
CA ASP A 107 -1.56 8.81 -18.44
C ASP A 107 -0.88 7.44 -18.33
N TRP A 108 -0.04 7.25 -17.31
CA TRP A 108 0.53 5.94 -17.03
C TRP A 108 -0.56 4.93 -16.63
N ILE A 109 -1.51 5.33 -15.77
CA ILE A 109 -2.64 4.48 -15.37
C ILE A 109 -3.44 4.07 -16.60
N LYS A 110 -3.81 5.01 -17.47
CA LYS A 110 -4.50 4.72 -18.74
C LYS A 110 -3.71 3.75 -19.62
N TYR A 111 -2.39 3.90 -19.68
CA TYR A 111 -1.54 3.04 -20.48
C TYR A 111 -1.55 1.60 -19.96
N VAL A 112 -1.35 1.38 -18.67
CA VAL A 112 -1.28 0.02 -18.07
C VAL A 112 -2.64 -0.66 -17.98
N THR A 113 -3.74 0.10 -17.90
CA THR A 113 -5.10 -0.45 -17.85
C THR A 113 -5.70 -0.74 -19.24
N LYS A 114 -5.12 -0.19 -20.32
CA LYS A 114 -5.60 -0.43 -21.69
C LYS A 114 -5.50 -1.89 -22.15
N SER A 115 -4.61 -2.67 -21.61
CA SER A 115 -4.29 -4.04 -22.05
C SER A 115 -4.90 -5.15 -21.20
N GLY A 116 -5.70 -4.83 -20.19
CA GLY A 116 -6.26 -5.82 -19.28
C GLY A 116 -7.66 -5.45 -18.80
N ASP A 117 -8.50 -6.46 -18.64
CA ASP A 117 -9.84 -6.37 -18.04
C ASP A 117 -9.78 -6.04 -16.54
N TYR A 118 -9.01 -5.01 -16.15
CA TYR A 118 -8.87 -4.62 -14.74
C TYR A 118 -10.17 -4.04 -14.17
N THR A 119 -11.09 -3.59 -15.03
CA THR A 119 -12.38 -3.01 -14.64
C THR A 119 -13.47 -4.07 -14.45
N ASP A 120 -13.38 -5.22 -15.14
CA ASP A 120 -14.42 -6.27 -15.15
C ASP A 120 -14.04 -7.53 -14.36
N GLN A 121 -12.86 -7.58 -13.74
CA GLN A 121 -12.51 -8.70 -12.87
C GLN A 121 -13.48 -8.76 -11.68
N GLN A 122 -14.22 -9.86 -11.59
CA GLN A 122 -14.98 -10.19 -10.38
C GLN A 122 -14.02 -10.17 -9.20
N ARG A 123 -14.12 -9.14 -8.36
CA ARG A 123 -13.32 -9.04 -7.15
C ARG A 123 -13.67 -10.22 -6.26
N LEU A 124 -12.67 -10.99 -5.85
CA LEU A 124 -12.85 -12.05 -4.86
C LEU A 124 -13.59 -11.48 -3.64
N GLY A 125 -14.73 -12.05 -3.30
CA GLY A 125 -15.59 -11.58 -2.21
C GLY A 125 -16.86 -10.85 -2.63
N VAL A 126 -17.01 -10.45 -3.89
CA VAL A 126 -18.27 -9.92 -4.43
C VAL A 126 -19.01 -11.06 -5.13
N THR A 127 -19.79 -11.84 -4.41
CA THR A 127 -20.85 -12.66 -5.01
C THR A 127 -22.08 -11.78 -5.17
N THR A 128 -22.52 -11.56 -6.40
CA THR A 128 -23.87 -11.07 -6.73
C THR A 128 -24.94 -11.95 -6.10
#